data_977af0b583f528b651ea92f238acc889
#
_entry.id   977af0b583f528b651ea92f238acc889
#
_cell.length_a   1.000
_cell.length_b   1.000
_cell.length_c   1.000
_cell.angle_alpha   90.00
_cell.angle_beta   90.00
_cell.angle_gamma   90.00
#
_symmetry.space_group_name_H-M   'P 1'
#
loop_
_entity.id
_entity.type
_entity.pdbx_description
1 polymer ?
#
loop_
_entity_poly.entity_id
_entity_poly.type
_entity_poly.pdbx_seq_one_letter_code
_entity_poly.pdbx_strand_id
1 'polypeptide(L)'
;MARDWLVDGDRHDAARERLIAHAAALIARRGLDGFDLDELGRRAHCSRATIYRHAGGRAALIESVLATTSAPVLAAIRATVADLTGPDRARTAIIETLRALRGDRVIRQFL
;
A
#
# COMPACT_ATOMS: atom_id res chain seq x y z
N MET A 1 -19.18 -25.96 7.83
CA MET A 1 -17.71 -26.08 7.80
C MET A 1 -17.10 -25.19 6.73
N ALA A 2 -17.52 -25.28 5.45
CA ALA A 2 -17.01 -24.37 4.41
C ALA A 2 -17.33 -22.90 4.69
N ARG A 3 -18.43 -22.59 5.35
CA ARG A 3 -18.85 -21.25 5.75
C ARG A 3 -17.87 -20.61 6.75
N ASP A 4 -17.45 -21.36 7.75
CA ASP A 4 -16.55 -20.85 8.81
C ASP A 4 -15.18 -20.50 8.23
N TRP A 5 -14.70 -21.32 7.31
CA TRP A 5 -13.44 -21.07 6.63
C TRP A 5 -13.48 -19.79 5.79
N LEU A 6 -14.58 -19.55 5.06
CA LEU A 6 -14.76 -18.32 4.27
C LEU A 6 -14.86 -17.07 5.15
N VAL A 7 -15.58 -17.15 6.26
CA VAL A 7 -15.72 -16.04 7.21
C VAL A 7 -14.38 -15.71 7.87
N ASP A 8 -13.60 -16.73 8.24
CA ASP A 8 -12.27 -16.52 8.81
C ASP A 8 -11.30 -15.90 7.79
N GLY A 9 -11.37 -16.33 6.52
CA GLY A 9 -10.61 -15.72 5.43
C GLY A 9 -10.96 -14.25 5.23
N ASP A 10 -12.25 -13.91 5.21
CA ASP A 10 -12.72 -12.55 5.07
C ASP A 10 -12.27 -11.66 6.24
N ARG A 11 -12.31 -12.18 7.46
CA ARG A 11 -11.83 -11.47 8.66
C ARG A 11 -10.32 -11.22 8.59
N HIS A 12 -9.57 -12.21 8.14
CA HIS A 12 -8.13 -12.11 7.97
C HIS A 12 -7.79 -11.02 6.94
N ASP A 13 -8.46 -11.03 5.79
CA ASP A 13 -8.26 -10.04 4.74
C ASP A 13 -8.65 -8.63 5.19
N ALA A 14 -9.78 -8.49 5.90
CA ALA A 14 -10.21 -7.21 6.45
C ALA A 14 -9.22 -6.67 7.49
N ALA A 15 -8.70 -7.53 8.35
CA ALA A 15 -7.68 -7.16 9.33
C ALA A 15 -6.39 -6.71 8.66
N ARG A 16 -5.96 -7.44 7.64
CA ARG A 16 -4.78 -7.10 6.85
C ARG A 16 -4.93 -5.76 6.16
N GLU A 17 -6.06 -5.50 5.53
CA GLU A 17 -6.34 -4.23 4.86
C GLU A 17 -6.30 -3.05 5.84
N ARG A 18 -6.87 -3.21 7.04
CA ARG A 18 -6.83 -2.17 8.07
C ARG A 18 -5.40 -1.90 8.55
N LEU A 19 -4.61 -2.95 8.72
CA LEU A 19 -3.20 -2.80 9.11
C LEU A 19 -2.40 -2.07 8.03
N ILE A 20 -2.63 -2.40 6.76
CA ILE A 20 -1.98 -1.73 5.64
C ILE A 20 -2.37 -0.24 5.61
N ALA A 21 -3.63 0.09 5.82
CA ALA A 21 -4.10 1.47 5.85
C ALA A 21 -3.45 2.27 6.99
N HIS A 22 -3.38 1.71 8.19
CA HIS A 22 -2.70 2.36 9.32
C HIS A 22 -1.20 2.52 9.07
N ALA A 23 -0.57 1.49 8.50
CA ALA A 23 0.85 1.53 8.13
C ALA A 23 1.12 2.63 7.10
N ALA A 24 0.28 2.74 6.06
CA ALA A 24 0.40 3.79 5.05
C ALA A 24 0.33 5.19 5.68
N ALA A 25 -0.61 5.41 6.59
CA ALA A 25 -0.75 6.69 7.29
C ALA A 25 0.49 7.01 8.13
N LEU A 26 1.05 6.02 8.83
CA LEU A 26 2.28 6.22 9.62
C LEU A 26 3.48 6.53 8.74
N ILE A 27 3.65 5.80 7.64
CA ILE A 27 4.74 6.03 6.69
C ILE A 27 4.64 7.43 6.09
N ALA A 28 3.44 7.87 5.71
CA ALA A 28 3.22 9.21 5.17
C ALA A 28 3.62 10.31 6.14
N ARG A 29 3.43 10.10 7.44
CA ARG A 29 3.73 11.08 8.48
C ARG A 29 5.17 11.04 8.97
N ARG A 30 5.74 9.85 9.12
CA ARG A 30 7.03 9.65 9.79
C ARG A 30 8.15 9.16 8.89
N GLY A 31 7.83 8.82 7.64
CA GLY A 31 8.78 8.22 6.71
C GLY A 31 8.99 6.74 7.00
N LEU A 32 9.74 6.09 6.11
CA LEU A 32 10.06 4.66 6.26
C LEU A 32 10.91 4.38 7.48
N ASP A 33 11.91 5.21 7.75
CA ASP A 33 12.82 5.03 8.88
C ASP A 33 12.10 5.17 10.22
N GLY A 34 11.08 6.02 10.27
CA GLY A 34 10.27 6.23 11.47
C GLY A 34 9.13 5.24 11.65
N PHE A 35 8.94 4.32 10.72
CA PHE A 35 7.85 3.35 10.78
C PHE A 35 8.16 2.24 11.80
N ASP A 36 7.32 2.09 12.79
CA ASP A 36 7.50 1.23 13.95
C ASP A 36 6.26 0.37 14.19
N LEU A 37 6.47 -0.94 14.34
CA LEU A 37 5.38 -1.89 14.58
C LEU A 37 4.70 -1.69 15.93
N ASP A 38 5.40 -1.23 16.95
CA ASP A 38 4.80 -0.95 18.26
C ASP A 38 3.80 0.20 18.16
N GLU A 39 4.14 1.25 17.44
CA GLU A 39 3.21 2.35 17.19
C GLU A 39 2.03 1.92 16.32
N LEU A 40 2.28 1.08 15.32
CA LEU A 40 1.21 0.50 14.52
C LEU A 40 0.24 -0.29 15.38
N GLY A 41 0.75 -1.11 16.28
CA GLY A 41 -0.07 -1.88 17.22
C GLY A 41 -0.92 -0.99 18.11
N ARG A 42 -0.38 0.09 18.62
CA ARG A 42 -1.13 1.07 19.41
C ARG A 42 -2.25 1.70 18.61
N ARG A 43 -1.98 2.09 17.37
CA ARG A 43 -2.99 2.72 16.50
C ARG A 43 -4.09 1.75 16.07
N ALA A 44 -3.71 0.53 15.74
CA ALA A 44 -4.65 -0.49 15.29
C ALA A 44 -5.30 -1.26 16.43
N HIS A 45 -4.92 -0.97 17.67
CA HIS A 45 -5.40 -1.65 18.88
C HIS A 45 -5.18 -3.16 18.83
N CYS A 46 -3.97 -3.56 18.46
CA CYS A 46 -3.61 -4.98 18.40
C CYS A 46 -2.15 -5.21 18.82
N SER A 47 -1.84 -6.48 19.09
CA SER A 47 -0.50 -6.90 19.49
C SER A 47 0.41 -7.10 18.27
N ARG A 48 1.73 -7.14 18.53
CA ARG A 48 2.71 -7.53 17.51
C ARG A 48 2.42 -8.90 16.91
N ALA A 49 2.01 -9.85 17.74
CA ALA A 49 1.66 -11.21 17.29
C ALA A 49 0.51 -11.15 16.28
N THR A 50 -0.49 -10.30 16.52
CA THR A 50 -1.61 -10.12 15.60
C THR A 50 -1.13 -9.51 14.28
N ILE A 51 -0.24 -8.52 14.34
CA ILE A 51 0.34 -7.92 13.14
C ILE A 51 1.09 -8.97 12.32
N TYR A 52 1.93 -9.78 12.96
CA TYR A 52 2.67 -10.83 12.26
C TYR A 52 1.75 -11.87 11.63
N ARG A 53 0.67 -12.23 12.32
CA ARG A 53 -0.28 -13.21 11.82
C ARG A 53 -1.04 -12.75 10.58
N HIS A 54 -1.46 -11.48 10.53
CA HIS A 54 -2.30 -10.95 9.45
C HIS A 54 -1.52 -10.26 8.33
N ALA A 55 -0.39 -9.67 8.64
CA ALA A 55 0.33 -8.83 7.69
C ALA A 55 1.80 -9.20 7.52
N GLY A 56 2.30 -10.18 8.25
CA GLY A 56 3.72 -10.50 8.26
C GLY A 56 4.47 -9.52 9.15
N GLY A 57 5.71 -9.31 8.91
CA GLY A 57 6.51 -8.37 9.68
C GLY A 57 6.58 -6.99 9.06
N ARG A 58 7.53 -6.18 9.52
CA ARG A 58 7.75 -4.81 9.05
C ARG A 58 8.01 -4.78 7.54
N ALA A 59 8.88 -5.62 7.02
CA ALA A 59 9.20 -5.66 5.60
C ALA A 59 7.99 -6.01 4.74
N ALA A 60 7.21 -7.02 5.16
CA ALA A 60 6.01 -7.43 4.45
C ALA A 60 4.96 -6.31 4.41
N LEU A 61 4.81 -5.57 5.52
CA LEU A 61 3.90 -4.41 5.57
C LEU A 61 4.35 -3.29 4.63
N ILE A 62 5.63 -2.98 4.60
CA ILE A 62 6.18 -1.95 3.71
C ILE A 62 5.92 -2.33 2.25
N GLU A 63 6.17 -3.58 1.88
CA GLU A 63 5.87 -4.07 0.54
C GLU A 63 4.37 -3.96 0.21
N SER A 64 3.52 -4.33 1.14
CA SER A 64 2.06 -4.27 0.97
C SER A 64 1.57 -2.83 0.83
N VAL A 65 2.13 -1.89 1.60
CA VAL A 65 1.81 -0.47 1.49
C VAL A 65 2.20 0.05 0.11
N LEU A 66 3.41 -0.26 -0.35
CA LEU A 66 3.88 0.16 -1.67
C LEU A 66 2.99 -0.40 -2.78
N ALA A 67 2.70 -1.69 -2.76
CA ALA A 67 1.84 -2.33 -3.75
C ALA A 67 0.44 -1.73 -3.76
N THR A 68 -0.18 -1.57 -2.61
CA THR A 68 -1.54 -1.03 -2.47
C THR A 68 -1.61 0.43 -2.94
N THR A 69 -0.59 1.23 -2.62
CA THR A 69 -0.55 2.64 -3.00
C THR A 69 -0.26 2.82 -4.49
N SER A 70 0.63 2.02 -5.06
CA SER A 70 1.03 2.15 -6.46
C SER A 70 0.02 1.57 -7.46
N ALA A 71 -0.77 0.58 -7.07
CA ALA A 71 -1.70 -0.09 -7.99
C ALA A 71 -2.71 0.87 -8.64
N PRO A 72 -3.43 1.74 -7.90
CA PRO A 72 -4.35 2.68 -8.54
C PRO A 72 -3.63 3.73 -9.40
N VAL A 73 -2.43 4.12 -9.03
CA VAL A 73 -1.62 5.06 -9.81
C VAL A 73 -1.24 4.45 -11.15
N LEU A 74 -0.76 3.20 -11.15
CA LEU A 74 -0.43 2.49 -12.38
C LEU A 74 -1.66 2.28 -13.26
N ALA A 75 -2.79 1.94 -12.66
CA ALA A 75 -4.05 1.78 -13.40
C ALA A 75 -4.47 3.09 -14.07
N ALA A 76 -4.36 4.21 -13.37
CA ALA A 76 -4.69 5.53 -13.90
C ALA A 76 -3.75 5.91 -15.07
N ILE A 77 -2.46 5.64 -14.94
CA ILE A 77 -1.48 5.90 -16.01
C ILE A 77 -1.81 5.05 -17.24
N ARG A 78 -2.09 3.76 -17.06
CA ARG A 78 -2.46 2.87 -18.16
C ARG A 78 -3.70 3.37 -18.88
N ALA A 79 -4.71 3.83 -18.14
CA ALA A 79 -5.93 4.38 -18.73
C ALA A 79 -5.64 5.65 -19.53
N THR A 80 -4.80 6.53 -19.02
CA THR A 80 -4.43 7.78 -19.68
C THR A 80 -3.73 7.54 -21.01
N VAL A 81 -2.88 6.50 -21.10
CA VAL A 81 -2.11 6.21 -22.31
C VAL A 81 -2.73 5.15 -23.21
N ALA A 82 -3.92 4.63 -22.88
CA ALA A 82 -4.52 3.50 -23.57
C ALA A 82 -4.73 3.76 -25.08
N ASP A 83 -5.11 4.98 -25.43
CA ASP A 83 -5.37 5.37 -26.82
C ASP A 83 -4.15 5.97 -27.53
N LEU A 84 -3.03 6.07 -26.84
CA LEU A 84 -1.80 6.63 -27.38
C LEU A 84 -0.87 5.52 -27.88
N THR A 85 -0.05 5.87 -28.88
CA THR A 85 0.93 4.94 -29.47
C THR A 85 2.27 5.63 -29.65
N GLY A 86 3.33 4.83 -29.82
CA GLY A 86 4.67 5.30 -30.15
C GLY A 86 5.25 6.30 -29.14
N PRO A 87 5.96 7.32 -29.63
CA PRO A 87 6.64 8.30 -28.75
C PRO A 87 5.69 9.08 -27.85
N ASP A 88 4.48 9.36 -28.31
CA ASP A 88 3.47 10.08 -27.49
C ASP A 88 3.06 9.27 -26.27
N ARG A 89 2.88 7.95 -26.44
CA ARG A 89 2.56 7.06 -25.34
C ARG A 89 3.68 7.05 -24.30
N ALA A 90 4.92 6.90 -24.75
CA ALA A 90 6.09 6.87 -23.87
C ALA A 90 6.26 8.19 -23.11
N ARG A 91 6.14 9.32 -23.81
CA ARG A 91 6.24 10.66 -23.21
C ARG A 91 5.19 10.86 -22.13
N THR A 92 3.93 10.58 -22.46
CA THR A 92 2.83 10.76 -21.52
C THR A 92 2.98 9.85 -20.32
N ALA A 93 3.36 8.58 -20.51
CA ALA A 93 3.59 7.65 -19.42
C ALA A 93 4.68 8.14 -18.47
N ILE A 94 5.78 8.67 -19.01
CA ILE A 94 6.87 9.20 -18.19
C ILE A 94 6.41 10.41 -17.38
N ILE A 95 5.73 11.37 -18.02
CA ILE A 95 5.24 12.59 -17.36
C ILE A 95 4.27 12.24 -16.24
N GLU A 96 3.30 11.36 -16.51
CA GLU A 96 2.32 10.95 -15.50
C GLU A 96 2.96 10.19 -14.35
N THR A 97 3.95 9.36 -14.64
CA THR A 97 4.72 8.68 -13.59
C THR A 97 5.44 9.67 -12.69
N LEU A 98 6.12 10.66 -13.27
CA LEU A 98 6.82 11.69 -12.49
C LEU A 98 5.85 12.51 -11.64
N ARG A 99 4.68 12.86 -12.18
CA ARG A 99 3.64 13.56 -11.41
C ARG A 99 3.17 12.73 -10.22
N ALA A 100 2.93 11.45 -10.43
CA ALA A 100 2.49 10.54 -9.38
C ALA A 100 3.55 10.41 -8.28
N LEU A 101 4.81 10.26 -8.65
CA LEU A 101 5.93 10.16 -7.70
C LEU A 101 6.06 11.42 -6.83
N ARG A 102 5.74 12.58 -7.37
CA ARG A 102 5.82 13.85 -6.64
C ARG A 102 4.57 14.16 -5.83
N GLY A 103 3.42 13.68 -6.30
CA GLY A 103 2.12 14.03 -5.72
C GLY A 103 1.66 13.17 -4.57
N ASP A 104 2.09 11.92 -4.50
CA ASP A 104 1.64 11.00 -3.46
C ASP A 104 2.58 11.02 -2.25
N ARG A 105 2.01 11.26 -1.08
CA ARG A 105 2.78 11.35 0.18
C ARG A 105 3.47 10.05 0.55
N VAL A 106 2.78 8.94 0.35
CA VAL A 106 3.33 7.61 0.68
C VAL A 106 4.43 7.25 -0.31
N ILE A 107 4.17 7.40 -1.60
CA ILE A 107 5.14 7.07 -2.67
C ILE A 107 6.43 7.87 -2.48
N ARG A 108 6.33 9.15 -2.13
CA ARG A 108 7.52 9.98 -1.90
C ARG A 108 8.44 9.45 -0.83
N GLN A 109 7.91 8.73 0.15
CA GLN A 109 8.72 8.15 1.22
C GLN A 109 9.58 6.97 0.75
N PHE A 110 9.25 6.39 -0.40
CA PHE A 110 10.02 5.30 -0.99
C PHE A 110 11.15 5.79 -1.92
N LEU A 111 11.23 7.06 -2.17
CA LEU A 111 12.28 7.67 -2.98
C LEU A 111 13.42 8.15 -2.11
#